data_05138b00be1af6ab986721773d367a9f
#
_entry.id   05138b00be1af6ab986721773d367a9f
#
_cell.length_a   1.000
_cell.length_b   1.000
_cell.length_c   1.000
_cell.angle_alpha   90.00
_cell.angle_beta   90.00
_cell.angle_gamma   90.00
#
_symmetry.space_group_name_H-M   'P 1'
#
loop_
_entity.id
_entity.type
_entity.pdbx_description
1 polymer ?
#
loop_
_entity_poly.entity_id
_entity_poly.type
_entity_poly.pdbx_seq_one_letter_code
_entity_poly.pdbx_strand_id
1 'polypeptide(L)'
;MGLNTVATYVFWNLHETEPGKWDFEGDKNLAEYIRIAGEEGLMVILRPGPYVCAEWEFGGYPWWLQNIPGMEIRRDNPEFLKRTKLYIDKLYEQVGDLQVSKGGPIIMVQAENEFGSYVAQRKDIPLEEHRRYNAKIKRQLADAGFNVPLFTSDGSWLFEGRSTPGPFPTATGESN
;
A
#
# COMPACT_ATOMS: atom_id res chain seq x y z
N MET A 1 19.15 11.10 -17.91
CA MET A 1 18.88 9.65 -17.90
C MET A 1 17.54 9.30 -18.54
N GLY A 2 16.68 10.26 -18.85
CA GLY A 2 15.38 10.05 -19.47
C GLY A 2 14.32 9.40 -18.57
N LEU A 3 14.51 9.44 -17.24
CA LEU A 3 13.49 9.03 -16.27
C LEU A 3 12.35 10.04 -16.29
N ASN A 4 11.12 9.55 -16.24
CA ASN A 4 9.90 10.36 -16.21
C ASN A 4 8.96 9.99 -15.05
N THR A 5 9.33 9.00 -14.25
CA THR A 5 8.48 8.48 -13.18
C THR A 5 9.35 8.01 -12.01
N VAL A 6 8.89 8.29 -10.80
CA VAL A 6 9.46 7.73 -9.57
C VAL A 6 8.41 6.90 -8.84
N ALA A 7 8.85 5.82 -8.19
CA ALA A 7 8.01 5.04 -7.29
C ALA A 7 8.48 5.30 -5.85
N THR A 8 7.53 5.61 -4.96
CA THR A 8 7.85 5.86 -3.55
C THR A 8 7.01 5.00 -2.63
N TYR A 9 7.67 4.36 -1.67
CA TYR A 9 6.99 3.71 -0.55
C TYR A 9 6.47 4.74 0.45
N VAL A 10 5.46 4.34 1.21
CA VAL A 10 5.01 5.06 2.41
C VAL A 10 5.11 4.10 3.59
N PHE A 11 5.93 4.44 4.56
CA PHE A 11 6.17 3.61 5.74
C PHE A 11 5.21 4.00 6.85
N TRP A 12 4.21 3.17 7.12
CA TRP A 12 3.21 3.46 8.14
C TRP A 12 3.84 3.74 9.52
N ASN A 13 4.85 2.94 9.92
CA ASN A 13 5.55 3.12 11.20
C ASN A 13 6.33 4.44 11.32
N LEU A 14 6.67 5.08 10.19
CA LEU A 14 7.31 6.39 10.17
C LEU A 14 6.31 7.50 10.50
N HIS A 15 5.07 7.34 10.06
CA HIS A 15 4.02 8.35 10.18
C HIS A 15 3.12 8.16 11.41
N GLU A 16 3.01 6.95 11.97
CA GLU A 16 2.25 6.65 13.19
C GLU A 16 3.12 5.86 14.17
N THR A 17 4.02 6.56 14.85
CA THR A 17 4.96 5.95 15.81
C THR A 17 4.28 5.44 17.08
N GLU A 18 3.17 6.05 17.46
CA GLU A 18 2.29 5.63 18.54
C GLU A 18 0.83 5.68 18.06
N PRO A 19 -0.07 4.83 18.59
CA PRO A 19 -1.45 4.79 18.15
C PRO A 19 -2.13 6.17 18.14
N GLY A 20 -2.57 6.62 16.95
CA GLY A 20 -3.26 7.89 16.75
C GLY A 20 -2.37 9.13 16.73
N LYS A 21 -1.05 9.00 16.89
CA LYS A 21 -0.09 10.10 16.76
C LYS A 21 0.50 10.12 15.36
N TRP A 22 -0.05 10.95 14.52
CA TRP A 22 0.36 11.09 13.12
C TRP A 22 1.37 12.20 12.94
N ASP A 23 2.38 11.94 12.11
CA ASP A 23 3.45 12.89 11.80
C ASP A 23 3.78 12.85 10.30
N PHE A 24 3.49 13.95 9.61
CA PHE A 24 3.79 14.17 8.19
C PHE A 24 4.58 15.49 8.00
N GLU A 25 5.30 15.93 9.03
CA GLU A 25 6.03 17.19 9.02
C GLU A 25 7.53 17.00 8.75
N GLY A 26 8.21 18.06 8.35
CA GLY A 26 9.66 18.07 8.12
C GLY A 26 10.09 16.99 7.13
N ASP A 27 11.04 16.15 7.51
CA ASP A 27 11.58 15.07 6.67
C ASP A 27 10.56 13.95 6.37
N LYS A 28 9.40 13.98 7.03
CA LYS A 28 8.29 13.05 6.80
C LYS A 28 7.19 13.63 5.91
N ASN A 29 7.40 14.81 5.34
CA ASN A 29 6.41 15.48 4.51
C ASN A 29 6.31 14.85 3.11
N LEU A 30 5.55 13.75 3.05
CA LEU A 30 5.31 13.02 1.81
C LEU A 30 4.65 13.88 0.73
N ALA A 31 3.72 14.74 1.12
CA ALA A 31 3.01 15.60 0.16
C ALA A 31 3.98 16.55 -0.53
N GLU A 32 4.92 17.11 0.20
CA GLU A 32 5.96 17.99 -0.36
C GLU A 32 6.89 17.25 -1.29
N TYR A 33 7.35 16.05 -0.90
CA TYR A 33 8.16 15.20 -1.77
C TYR A 33 7.45 14.94 -3.12
N ILE A 34 6.15 14.63 -3.08
CA ILE A 34 5.36 14.36 -4.29
C ILE A 34 5.20 15.63 -5.15
N ARG A 35 5.00 16.81 -4.54
CA ARG A 35 4.92 18.08 -5.27
C ARG A 35 6.23 18.40 -5.97
N ILE A 36 7.35 18.27 -5.27
CA ILE A 36 8.69 18.49 -5.85
C ILE A 36 8.93 17.56 -7.03
N ALA A 37 8.58 16.26 -6.92
CA ALA A 37 8.67 15.32 -8.03
C ALA A 37 7.87 15.82 -9.25
N GLY A 38 6.65 16.31 -9.04
CA GLY A 38 5.82 16.89 -10.10
C GLY A 38 6.40 18.15 -10.71
N GLU A 39 6.97 19.04 -9.92
CA GLU A 39 7.65 20.27 -10.38
C GLU A 39 8.88 19.95 -11.25
N GLU A 40 9.58 18.86 -10.93
CA GLU A 40 10.70 18.33 -11.73
C GLU A 40 10.23 17.53 -12.97
N GLY A 41 8.91 17.52 -13.26
CA GLY A 41 8.33 16.84 -14.42
C GLY A 41 8.21 15.33 -14.29
N LEU A 42 8.27 14.78 -13.06
CA LEU A 42 8.14 13.36 -12.82
C LEU A 42 6.71 12.99 -12.42
N MET A 43 6.25 11.84 -12.93
CA MET A 43 5.08 11.17 -12.40
C MET A 43 5.42 10.35 -11.17
N VAL A 44 4.41 10.04 -10.33
CA VAL A 44 4.61 9.31 -9.08
C VAL A 44 3.73 8.06 -9.05
N ILE A 45 4.35 6.93 -8.74
CA ILE A 45 3.67 5.69 -8.35
C ILE A 45 3.76 5.61 -6.82
N LEU A 46 2.61 5.71 -6.15
CA LEU A 46 2.54 5.67 -4.70
C LEU A 46 2.39 4.21 -4.21
N ARG A 47 3.21 3.82 -3.24
CA ARG A 47 3.26 2.44 -2.73
C ARG A 47 3.04 2.41 -1.20
N PRO A 48 1.78 2.60 -0.74
CA PRO A 48 1.48 2.72 0.70
C PRO A 48 1.39 1.38 1.45
N GLY A 49 1.38 0.27 0.78
CA GLY A 49 1.21 -1.04 1.41
C GLY A 49 -0.26 -1.40 1.72
N PRO A 50 -0.58 -1.79 2.98
CA PRO A 50 0.05 -1.47 4.28
C PRO A 50 1.35 -2.21 4.61
N TYR A 51 1.65 -3.34 3.99
CA TYR A 51 2.97 -3.98 4.00
C TYR A 51 3.79 -3.47 2.82
N VAL A 52 5.01 -3.03 3.05
CA VAL A 52 5.86 -2.46 1.99
C VAL A 52 7.16 -3.23 1.78
N CYS A 53 7.57 -4.10 2.68
CA CYS A 53 8.85 -4.81 2.67
C CYS A 53 10.05 -3.83 2.68
N ALA A 54 10.63 -3.56 1.53
CA ALA A 54 11.63 -2.51 1.25
C ALA A 54 12.87 -2.55 2.18
N GLU A 55 13.24 -3.75 2.70
CA GLU A 55 14.27 -3.91 3.75
C GLU A 55 14.06 -2.94 4.93
N TRP A 56 12.80 -2.57 5.18
CA TRP A 56 12.41 -1.68 6.25
C TRP A 56 11.90 -2.46 7.47
N GLU A 57 12.14 -1.90 8.66
CA GLU A 57 11.74 -2.51 9.93
C GLU A 57 10.28 -2.94 9.92
N PHE A 58 10.04 -4.19 10.29
CA PHE A 58 8.72 -4.83 10.37
C PHE A 58 7.87 -4.68 9.09
N GLY A 59 8.54 -4.55 7.92
CA GLY A 59 7.89 -4.36 6.62
C GLY A 59 7.06 -3.09 6.52
N GLY A 60 7.35 -2.09 7.37
CA GLY A 60 6.68 -0.80 7.42
C GLY A 60 5.52 -0.72 8.42
N TYR A 61 5.18 -1.80 9.10
CA TYR A 61 4.13 -1.77 10.12
C TYR A 61 4.58 -1.10 11.41
N PRO A 62 3.70 -0.35 12.09
CA PRO A 62 3.96 0.11 13.45
C PRO A 62 4.14 -1.07 14.42
N TRP A 63 5.18 -1.01 15.24
CA TRP A 63 5.52 -2.05 16.22
C TRP A 63 4.38 -2.32 17.23
N TRP A 64 3.64 -1.29 17.59
CA TRP A 64 2.56 -1.36 18.57
C TRP A 64 1.36 -2.21 18.13
N LEU A 65 1.21 -2.49 16.82
CA LEU A 65 0.18 -3.42 16.34
C LEU A 65 0.29 -4.79 17.00
N GLN A 66 1.50 -5.26 17.29
CA GLN A 66 1.73 -6.56 17.94
C GLN A 66 1.21 -6.62 19.38
N ASN A 67 1.02 -5.47 20.02
CA ASN A 67 0.55 -5.38 21.40
C ASN A 67 -0.98 -5.35 21.52
N ILE A 68 -1.69 -5.35 20.41
CA ILE A 68 -3.15 -5.36 20.40
C ILE A 68 -3.64 -6.81 20.53
N PRO A 69 -4.41 -7.16 21.58
CA PRO A 69 -4.93 -8.51 21.74
C PRO A 69 -5.75 -8.95 20.53
N GLY A 70 -5.48 -10.16 20.01
CA GLY A 70 -6.19 -10.73 18.87
C GLY A 70 -5.82 -10.13 17.51
N MET A 71 -4.77 -9.30 17.45
CA MET A 71 -4.27 -8.74 16.19
C MET A 71 -3.65 -9.85 15.32
N GLU A 72 -4.13 -9.97 14.10
CA GLU A 72 -3.54 -10.80 13.05
C GLU A 72 -3.22 -9.93 11.84
N ILE A 73 -1.93 -9.65 11.67
CA ILE A 73 -1.42 -8.78 10.60
C ILE A 73 -1.49 -9.48 9.25
N ARG A 74 -1.82 -8.74 8.19
CA ARG A 74 -1.99 -9.25 6.81
C ARG A 74 -3.09 -10.33 6.70
N ARG A 75 -4.12 -10.22 7.52
CA ARG A 75 -5.24 -11.16 7.60
C ARG A 75 -6.58 -10.44 7.44
N ASP A 76 -7.61 -11.19 7.13
CA ASP A 76 -9.00 -10.71 7.22
C ASP A 76 -9.44 -10.56 8.69
N ASN A 77 -8.65 -9.79 9.44
CA ASN A 77 -8.83 -9.53 10.87
C ASN A 77 -9.50 -8.17 11.07
N PRO A 78 -10.63 -8.09 11.79
CA PRO A 78 -11.39 -6.83 11.92
C PRO A 78 -10.59 -5.68 12.53
N GLU A 79 -9.77 -5.95 13.55
CA GLU A 79 -8.98 -4.89 14.19
C GLU A 79 -7.83 -4.44 13.28
N PHE A 80 -7.16 -5.37 12.59
CA PHE A 80 -6.14 -5.01 11.61
C PHE A 80 -6.73 -4.15 10.47
N LEU A 81 -7.86 -4.54 9.92
CA LEU A 81 -8.53 -3.80 8.85
C LEU A 81 -9.03 -2.42 9.31
N LYS A 82 -9.45 -2.30 10.57
CA LYS A 82 -9.79 -1.00 11.16
C LYS A 82 -8.58 -0.08 11.24
N ARG A 83 -7.42 -0.61 11.66
CA ARG A 83 -6.17 0.18 11.75
C ARG A 83 -5.65 0.58 10.37
N THR A 84 -5.67 -0.35 9.41
CA THR A 84 -5.27 -0.03 8.03
C THR A 84 -6.17 1.02 7.40
N LYS A 85 -7.48 0.97 7.69
CA LYS A 85 -8.39 2.02 7.19
C LYS A 85 -8.03 3.40 7.75
N LEU A 86 -7.76 3.51 9.04
CA LEU A 86 -7.33 4.78 9.64
C LEU A 86 -6.05 5.30 9.01
N TYR A 87 -5.08 4.43 8.78
CA TYR A 87 -3.83 4.77 8.10
C TYR A 87 -4.08 5.28 6.67
N ILE A 88 -4.87 4.55 5.89
CA ILE A 88 -5.19 4.91 4.49
C ILE A 88 -5.95 6.25 4.43
N ASP A 89 -6.92 6.47 5.34
CA ASP A 89 -7.66 7.73 5.41
C ASP A 89 -6.70 8.89 5.75
N LYS A 90 -5.80 8.72 6.71
CA LYS A 90 -4.79 9.73 7.08
C LYS A 90 -3.81 10.02 5.95
N LEU A 91 -3.38 8.98 5.24
CA LEU A 91 -2.55 9.16 4.06
C LEU A 91 -3.29 9.95 2.97
N TYR A 92 -4.55 9.60 2.69
CA TYR A 92 -5.34 10.29 1.69
C TYR A 92 -5.54 11.78 2.04
N GLU A 93 -5.75 12.12 3.32
CA GLU A 93 -5.79 13.52 3.79
C GLU A 93 -4.54 14.30 3.37
N GLN A 94 -3.38 13.66 3.28
CA GLN A 94 -2.12 14.32 2.91
C GLN A 94 -1.91 14.44 1.40
N VAL A 95 -2.25 13.39 0.65
CA VAL A 95 -1.83 13.26 -0.75
C VAL A 95 -2.97 13.09 -1.76
N GLY A 96 -4.22 13.00 -1.28
CA GLY A 96 -5.37 12.72 -2.13
C GLY A 96 -5.62 13.75 -3.22
N ASP A 97 -5.22 15.00 -3.01
CA ASP A 97 -5.32 16.07 -4.00
C ASP A 97 -4.16 16.09 -5.01
N LEU A 98 -3.15 15.24 -4.80
CA LEU A 98 -2.00 15.12 -5.70
C LEU A 98 -2.16 14.03 -6.76
N GLN A 99 -3.35 13.46 -6.91
CA GLN A 99 -3.67 12.52 -7.98
C GLN A 99 -3.75 13.21 -9.35
N VAL A 100 -3.38 12.50 -10.42
CA VAL A 100 -3.43 13.04 -11.78
C VAL A 100 -4.84 13.48 -12.18
N SER A 101 -5.87 12.85 -11.67
CA SER A 101 -7.27 13.26 -11.85
C SER A 101 -7.61 14.62 -11.24
N LYS A 102 -6.73 15.14 -10.38
CA LYS A 102 -6.83 16.48 -9.76
C LYS A 102 -5.69 17.43 -10.17
N GLY A 103 -4.91 17.02 -11.19
CA GLY A 103 -3.79 17.81 -11.71
C GLY A 103 -2.45 17.58 -11.00
N GLY A 104 -2.35 16.62 -10.08
CA GLY A 104 -1.10 16.23 -9.41
C GLY A 104 -0.33 15.15 -10.17
N PRO A 105 0.85 14.75 -9.67
CA PRO A 105 1.70 13.79 -10.34
C PRO A 105 1.40 12.31 -10.04
N ILE A 106 0.55 11.96 -9.05
CA ILE A 106 0.26 10.57 -8.71
C ILE A 106 -0.58 9.93 -9.81
N ILE A 107 -0.01 8.93 -10.50
CA ILE A 107 -0.65 8.23 -11.61
C ILE A 107 -1.18 6.85 -11.25
N MET A 108 -0.63 6.20 -10.24
CA MET A 108 -1.01 4.85 -9.79
C MET A 108 -0.79 4.69 -8.30
N VAL A 109 -1.57 3.80 -7.66
CA VAL A 109 -1.40 3.44 -6.25
C VAL A 109 -1.32 1.92 -6.12
N GLN A 110 -0.27 1.43 -5.45
CA GLN A 110 -0.10 0.01 -5.16
C GLN A 110 -0.89 -0.36 -3.91
N ALA A 111 -1.61 -1.47 -3.98
CA ALA A 111 -2.23 -2.10 -2.83
C ALA A 111 -1.42 -3.32 -2.42
N GLU A 112 -1.04 -3.42 -1.15
CA GLU A 112 -0.18 -4.47 -0.62
C GLU A 112 1.21 -4.49 -1.30
N ASN A 113 2.05 -5.45 -0.94
CA ASN A 113 3.32 -5.69 -1.60
C ASN A 113 3.70 -7.16 -1.49
N GLU A 114 3.99 -7.80 -2.62
CA GLU A 114 4.39 -9.20 -2.69
C GLU A 114 3.44 -10.14 -1.90
N PHE A 115 2.14 -9.85 -1.94
CA PHE A 115 1.15 -10.61 -1.18
C PHE A 115 1.06 -12.06 -1.64
N GLY A 116 1.33 -12.35 -2.90
CA GLY A 116 1.45 -13.70 -3.41
C GLY A 116 2.54 -14.53 -2.71
N SER A 117 3.68 -13.92 -2.37
CA SER A 117 4.74 -14.58 -1.58
C SER A 117 4.25 -14.93 -0.18
N TYR A 118 3.49 -14.06 0.47
CA TYR A 118 2.87 -14.35 1.76
C TYR A 118 1.87 -15.51 1.66
N VAL A 119 1.00 -15.49 0.65
CA VAL A 119 0.04 -16.58 0.38
C VAL A 119 0.76 -17.92 0.18
N ALA A 120 1.86 -17.92 -0.59
CA ALA A 120 2.63 -19.13 -0.84
C ALA A 120 3.26 -19.73 0.43
N GLN A 121 3.61 -18.89 1.41
CA GLN A 121 4.20 -19.28 2.68
C GLN A 121 3.15 -19.68 3.74
N ARG A 122 1.95 -19.11 3.68
CA ARG A 122 0.89 -19.27 4.67
C ARG A 122 -0.21 -20.22 4.17
N LYS A 123 0.20 -21.45 3.87
CA LYS A 123 -0.73 -22.54 3.41
C LYS A 123 -1.73 -22.98 4.47
N ASP A 124 -1.51 -22.61 5.72
CA ASP A 124 -2.40 -22.79 6.85
C ASP A 124 -3.65 -21.89 6.79
N ILE A 125 -3.61 -20.84 5.97
CA ILE A 125 -4.71 -19.89 5.79
C ILE A 125 -5.48 -20.23 4.52
N PRO A 126 -6.82 -20.33 4.57
CA PRO A 126 -7.62 -20.58 3.36
C PRO A 126 -7.41 -19.49 2.30
N LEU A 127 -7.26 -19.89 1.03
CA LEU A 127 -7.06 -18.97 -0.09
C LEU A 127 -8.19 -17.92 -0.18
N GLU A 128 -9.41 -18.31 0.16
CA GLU A 128 -10.55 -17.39 0.16
C GLU A 128 -10.43 -16.27 1.21
N GLU A 129 -9.78 -16.54 2.33
CA GLU A 129 -9.47 -15.49 3.32
C GLU A 129 -8.45 -14.50 2.76
N HIS A 130 -7.40 -14.98 2.09
CA HIS A 130 -6.42 -14.12 1.42
C HIS A 130 -7.09 -13.22 0.37
N ARG A 131 -8.01 -13.78 -0.43
CA ARG A 131 -8.77 -13.02 -1.43
C ARG A 131 -9.63 -11.93 -0.78
N ARG A 132 -10.35 -12.28 0.31
CA ARG A 132 -11.16 -11.29 1.04
C ARG A 132 -10.31 -10.17 1.63
N TYR A 133 -9.17 -10.50 2.21
CA TYR A 133 -8.23 -9.50 2.73
C TYR A 133 -7.79 -8.54 1.62
N ASN A 134 -7.27 -9.06 0.53
CA ASN A 134 -6.78 -8.26 -0.59
C ASN A 134 -7.87 -7.35 -1.18
N ALA A 135 -9.08 -7.90 -1.38
CA ALA A 135 -10.22 -7.13 -1.84
C ALA A 135 -10.61 -6.00 -0.88
N LYS A 136 -10.50 -6.22 0.44
CA LYS A 136 -10.78 -5.19 1.45
C LYS A 136 -9.74 -4.08 1.45
N ILE A 137 -8.45 -4.38 1.29
CA ILE A 137 -7.39 -3.35 1.14
C ILE A 137 -7.66 -2.49 -0.09
N LYS A 138 -7.94 -3.11 -1.25
CA LYS A 138 -8.35 -2.36 -2.45
C LYS A 138 -9.52 -1.43 -2.18
N ARG A 139 -10.57 -1.97 -1.54
CA ARG A 139 -11.76 -1.21 -1.24
C ARG A 139 -11.47 -0.03 -0.31
N GLN A 140 -10.63 -0.21 0.71
CA GLN A 140 -10.23 0.87 1.62
C GLN A 140 -9.54 2.02 0.88
N LEU A 141 -8.65 1.71 -0.08
CA LEU A 141 -8.01 2.73 -0.92
C LEU A 141 -9.05 3.48 -1.78
N ALA A 142 -9.94 2.76 -2.44
CA ALA A 142 -11.00 3.36 -3.26
C ALA A 142 -11.98 4.19 -2.42
N ASP A 143 -12.42 3.67 -1.27
CA ASP A 143 -13.36 4.34 -0.37
C ASP A 143 -12.74 5.60 0.29
N ALA A 144 -11.41 5.64 0.47
CA ALA A 144 -10.70 6.85 0.90
C ALA A 144 -10.69 7.95 -0.18
N GLY A 145 -10.85 7.57 -1.46
CA GLY A 145 -10.93 8.50 -2.59
C GLY A 145 -9.78 8.39 -3.60
N PHE A 146 -8.91 7.37 -3.51
CA PHE A 146 -7.95 7.09 -4.57
C PHE A 146 -8.68 6.59 -5.80
N ASN A 147 -8.66 7.39 -6.88
CA ASN A 147 -9.38 7.15 -8.13
C ASN A 147 -8.47 6.92 -9.35
N VAL A 148 -7.16 6.88 -9.12
CA VAL A 148 -6.18 6.42 -10.09
C VAL A 148 -6.11 4.88 -10.12
N PRO A 149 -5.53 4.24 -11.17
CA PRO A 149 -5.37 2.80 -11.21
C PRO A 149 -4.74 2.23 -9.94
N LEU A 150 -5.41 1.23 -9.35
CA LEU A 150 -4.90 0.44 -8.24
C LEU A 150 -4.29 -0.84 -8.81
N PHE A 151 -3.10 -1.23 -8.34
CA PHE A 151 -2.39 -2.42 -8.80
C PHE A 151 -1.74 -3.17 -7.64
N THR A 152 -1.33 -4.42 -7.87
CA THR A 152 -0.47 -5.19 -6.96
C THR A 152 0.90 -5.41 -7.61
N SER A 153 1.90 -5.72 -6.80
CA SER A 153 3.24 -6.11 -7.27
C SER A 153 3.63 -7.41 -6.58
N ASP A 154 3.77 -8.46 -7.36
CA ASP A 154 4.17 -9.80 -6.91
C ASP A 154 5.48 -10.23 -7.57
N GLY A 155 6.22 -11.15 -6.94
CA GLY A 155 7.49 -11.65 -7.44
C GLY A 155 7.32 -12.49 -8.71
N SER A 156 8.25 -12.37 -9.66
CA SER A 156 8.23 -13.06 -10.96
C SER A 156 8.23 -14.59 -10.85
N TRP A 157 8.72 -15.17 -9.75
CA TRP A 157 8.72 -16.62 -9.49
C TRP A 157 7.31 -17.19 -9.17
N LEU A 158 6.30 -16.34 -9.04
CA LEU A 158 4.91 -16.75 -8.80
C LEU A 158 4.13 -16.99 -10.09
N PHE A 159 4.76 -16.81 -11.25
CA PHE A 159 4.15 -16.92 -12.59
C PHE A 159 3.54 -18.28 -12.95
N GLU A 160 3.83 -19.35 -12.25
CA GLU A 160 3.26 -20.66 -12.54
C GLU A 160 1.81 -20.82 -12.01
N GLY A 161 0.93 -19.86 -12.27
CA GLY A 161 -0.49 -19.92 -11.87
C GLY A 161 -0.73 -19.76 -10.37
N ARG A 162 0.21 -19.15 -9.66
CA ARG A 162 0.17 -18.94 -8.20
C ARG A 162 0.12 -17.47 -7.79
N SER A 163 0.00 -16.55 -8.75
CA SER A 163 -0.27 -15.15 -8.46
C SER A 163 -1.52 -15.05 -7.58
N THR A 164 -1.54 -14.09 -6.67
CA THR A 164 -2.69 -13.90 -5.80
C THR A 164 -3.90 -13.61 -6.68
N PRO A 165 -4.87 -14.54 -6.81
CA PRO A 165 -6.06 -14.26 -7.60
C PRO A 165 -6.81 -13.16 -6.89
N GLY A 166 -6.72 -11.96 -7.38
CA GLY A 166 -7.36 -10.79 -6.83
C GLY A 166 -7.94 -9.91 -7.91
N PRO A 167 -8.80 -8.97 -7.55
CA PRO A 167 -9.42 -8.05 -8.49
C PRO A 167 -8.44 -6.98 -9.01
N PHE A 168 -7.12 -7.22 -8.89
CA PHE A 168 -6.09 -6.29 -9.31
C PHE A 168 -5.35 -6.79 -10.54
N PRO A 169 -5.06 -5.94 -11.52
CA PRO A 169 -4.00 -6.24 -12.46
C PRO A 169 -2.67 -6.32 -11.69
N THR A 170 -1.88 -7.34 -11.95
CA THR A 170 -0.53 -7.43 -11.40
C THR A 170 0.44 -6.63 -12.26
N ALA A 171 1.44 -6.00 -11.66
CA ALA A 171 2.48 -5.27 -12.39
C ALA A 171 3.36 -6.19 -13.26
N THR A 172 3.14 -7.49 -13.20
CA THR A 172 3.86 -8.53 -13.94
C THR A 172 3.21 -8.88 -15.28
N GLY A 173 2.12 -8.21 -15.66
CA GLY A 173 1.54 -8.35 -17.01
C GLY A 173 0.63 -9.55 -17.22
N GLU A 174 0.27 -10.30 -16.18
CA GLU A 174 -0.80 -11.29 -16.28
C GLU A 174 -2.15 -10.59 -16.32
N SER A 175 -2.81 -10.67 -17.49
CA SER A 175 -4.23 -10.36 -17.59
C SER A 175 -5.03 -11.49 -16.95
N ASN A 176 -5.81 -11.19 -15.93
CA ASN A 176 -6.87 -12.09 -15.45
C ASN A 176 -7.97 -12.21 -16.48
#